data_94b9cbec44f377563ed46f7bb2026e38
#
_entry.id   94b9cbec44f377563ed46f7bb2026e38
#
_cell.length_a   1.000
_cell.length_b   1.000
_cell.length_c   1.000
_cell.angle_alpha   90.00
_cell.angle_beta   90.00
_cell.angle_gamma   90.00
#
_symmetry.space_group_name_H-M   'P 1'
#
loop_
_entity.id
_entity.type
_entity.pdbx_description
1 polymer ?
#
loop_
_entity_poly.entity_id
_entity_poly.type
_entity_poly.pdbx_seq_one_letter_code
_entity_poly.pdbx_strand_id
1 'polypeptide(L)'
;VVIHTFSSWPELKHPSYRKRNLISTENWLHDKQTDDGAEGLWRIHDKLYDLHGFMEKHPGGAQWLEITKGTDCTESFESHHLGGKEASAPRNSPYTFHNDGFYRTLKKRVSKTLETLPKEDIEIRSKIIMDSLVLTSLSLAVMAAHWYSYRTAALSGVFLAFAAICSHNFFHQKDNWRMYYFNLSLMSVSRDWRISHVLSHHPFTNTLQDLEITSYEPFFNYLPDPEKSWAVRYLSWIYWPLVHGTIFHTQVIIIFSLRFIHNTFTWPDVLGLIIPVLLCIANGGYILSGVLMWTWLILVSSFVFGGIDIVSAHHHPKLFHEGDAPRQDRDWGLAQIDAARDRQEFTGILPLVLIAFGDHTLHHLFPTVDHSILKYLYPVVMDTCKDFGFDFKMTSTFDLAIGQFRQLARNKPNTIPPQ
;
A
#
# COMPACT_ATOMS: atom_id res chain seq x y z
N VAL A 1 14.59 -1.70 18.12
CA VAL A 1 13.99 -0.68 17.23
C VAL A 1 14.99 0.45 17.13
N VAL A 2 15.56 0.66 15.96
CA VAL A 2 16.44 1.82 15.74
C VAL A 2 15.56 3.05 15.61
N ILE A 3 15.72 4.00 16.51
CA ILE A 3 14.98 5.27 16.47
C ILE A 3 15.80 6.21 15.60
N HIS A 4 15.39 6.45 14.37
CA HIS A 4 15.96 7.54 13.57
C HIS A 4 15.60 8.86 14.23
N THR A 5 16.60 9.61 14.66
CA THR A 5 16.42 10.89 15.37
C THR A 5 16.39 12.10 14.43
N PHE A 6 16.70 11.90 13.15
CA PHE A 6 16.77 12.97 12.16
C PHE A 6 15.81 12.71 11.01
N SER A 7 14.93 13.66 10.75
CA SER A 7 14.11 13.68 9.55
C SER A 7 14.87 14.33 8.40
N SER A 8 14.66 13.86 7.17
CA SER A 8 15.11 14.53 5.95
C SER A 8 14.47 15.92 5.80
N TRP A 9 13.36 16.13 6.45
CA TRP A 9 12.58 17.37 6.44
C TRP A 9 12.73 18.09 7.77
N PRO A 10 13.53 19.17 7.86
CA PRO A 10 13.88 19.80 9.14
C PRO A 10 12.69 20.30 9.98
N GLU A 11 11.56 20.58 9.34
CA GLU A 11 10.35 21.06 10.01
C GLU A 11 9.40 19.95 10.43
N LEU A 12 9.65 18.70 9.96
CA LEU A 12 8.81 17.57 10.35
C LEU A 12 9.28 17.04 11.70
N LYS A 13 8.39 17.08 12.67
CA LYS A 13 8.64 16.46 13.98
C LYS A 13 8.76 14.95 13.82
N HIS A 14 9.64 14.34 14.61
CA HIS A 14 9.72 12.89 14.68
C HIS A 14 8.39 12.33 15.19
N PRO A 15 7.73 11.40 14.44
CA PRO A 15 6.43 10.90 14.84
C PRO A 15 6.48 10.14 16.16
N SER A 16 5.54 10.44 17.06
CA SER A 16 5.51 9.89 18.42
C SER A 16 5.43 8.37 18.45
N TYR A 17 4.69 7.75 17.52
CA TYR A 17 4.52 6.30 17.44
C TYR A 17 5.85 5.54 17.23
N ARG A 18 6.89 6.18 16.68
CA ARG A 18 8.22 5.59 16.52
C ARG A 18 8.95 5.32 17.86
N LYS A 19 8.50 5.94 18.94
CA LYS A 19 9.02 5.72 20.29
C LYS A 19 8.37 4.53 21.00
N ARG A 20 7.34 3.94 20.43
CA ARG A 20 6.63 2.82 21.04
C ARG A 20 7.35 1.50 20.81
N ASN A 21 7.28 0.60 21.79
CA ASN A 21 7.85 -0.75 21.68
C ASN A 21 7.11 -1.61 20.65
N LEU A 22 5.82 -1.36 20.44
CA LEU A 22 5.00 -2.02 19.43
C LEU A 22 4.47 -0.97 18.45
N ILE A 23 4.88 -1.07 17.20
CA ILE A 23 4.35 -0.27 16.11
C ILE A 23 3.14 -1.01 15.55
N SER A 24 1.98 -0.35 15.58
CA SER A 24 0.71 -0.87 15.04
C SER A 24 -0.09 0.25 14.40
N THR A 25 -1.08 -0.10 13.60
CA THR A 25 -1.98 0.86 12.95
C THR A 25 -2.73 1.72 13.97
N GLU A 26 -3.19 1.12 15.07
CA GLU A 26 -3.88 1.84 16.15
C GLU A 26 -2.95 2.83 16.86
N ASN A 27 -1.71 2.41 17.15
CA ASN A 27 -0.73 3.28 17.79
C ASN A 27 -0.34 4.44 16.86
N TRP A 28 -0.17 4.17 15.57
CA TRP A 28 0.11 5.20 14.58
C TRP A 28 -1.03 6.23 14.52
N LEU A 29 -2.28 5.75 14.44
CA LEU A 29 -3.44 6.63 14.36
C LEU A 29 -3.62 7.48 15.62
N HIS A 30 -3.51 6.86 16.80
CA HIS A 30 -3.62 7.55 18.08
C HIS A 30 -2.56 8.64 18.22
N ASP A 31 -1.30 8.33 17.86
CA ASP A 31 -0.21 9.28 18.01
C ASP A 31 -0.27 10.36 16.94
N LYS A 32 -0.71 10.04 15.72
CA LYS A 32 -0.97 11.04 14.69
C LYS A 32 -2.07 12.02 15.13
N GLN A 33 -3.16 11.55 15.75
CA GLN A 33 -4.20 12.42 16.31
C GLN A 33 -3.63 13.40 17.35
N THR A 34 -2.66 12.95 18.15
CA THR A 34 -1.99 13.78 19.15
C THR A 34 -0.99 14.75 18.50
N ASP A 35 -0.17 14.26 17.58
CA ASP A 35 0.89 15.03 16.93
C ASP A 35 0.33 16.13 16.00
N ASP A 36 -0.79 15.85 15.31
CA ASP A 36 -1.44 16.77 14.37
C ASP A 36 -2.25 17.87 15.08
N GLY A 37 -2.71 17.63 16.31
CA GLY A 37 -3.43 18.64 17.11
C GLY A 37 -4.69 19.16 16.43
N ALA A 38 -5.47 18.29 15.78
CA ALA A 38 -6.72 18.67 15.10
C ALA A 38 -7.95 18.67 16.02
N GLU A 39 -7.77 18.51 17.35
CA GLU A 39 -8.81 18.69 18.40
C GLU A 39 -10.07 17.84 18.17
N GLY A 40 -9.93 16.65 17.58
CA GLY A 40 -11.07 15.76 17.25
C GLY A 40 -11.86 16.19 16.02
N LEU A 41 -11.41 17.18 15.29
CA LEU A 41 -11.92 17.63 13.98
C LEU A 41 -11.03 17.07 12.84
N TRP A 42 -11.23 17.55 11.63
CA TRP A 42 -10.40 17.21 10.45
C TRP A 42 -9.64 18.44 10.01
N ARG A 43 -8.30 18.34 9.96
CA ARG A 43 -7.48 19.40 9.38
C ARG A 43 -7.30 19.14 7.89
N ILE A 44 -7.54 20.16 7.08
CA ILE A 44 -7.19 20.17 5.65
C ILE A 44 -6.54 21.51 5.38
N HIS A 45 -5.26 21.47 5.01
CA HIS A 45 -4.39 22.64 4.92
C HIS A 45 -4.30 23.41 6.26
N ASP A 46 -4.62 24.68 6.25
CA ASP A 46 -4.61 25.57 7.44
C ASP A 46 -5.93 25.59 8.22
N LYS A 47 -6.96 24.83 7.78
CA LYS A 47 -8.32 24.91 8.31
C LYS A 47 -8.74 23.65 9.03
N LEU A 48 -9.50 23.82 10.09
CA LEU A 48 -10.22 22.76 10.79
C LEU A 48 -11.67 22.70 10.30
N TYR A 49 -12.15 21.49 10.04
CA TYR A 49 -13.51 21.24 9.58
C TYR A 49 -14.25 20.34 10.56
N ASP A 50 -15.46 20.71 10.91
CA ASP A 50 -16.41 19.83 11.58
C ASP A 50 -17.19 19.04 10.52
N LEU A 51 -16.83 17.77 10.34
CA LEU A 51 -17.46 16.88 9.36
C LEU A 51 -18.39 15.84 10.00
N HIS A 52 -18.72 15.95 11.32
CA HIS A 52 -19.56 14.97 12.00
C HIS A 52 -20.92 14.78 11.30
N GLY A 53 -21.60 15.84 10.92
CA GLY A 53 -22.88 15.79 10.20
C GLY A 53 -22.77 15.35 8.73
N PHE A 54 -21.56 15.20 8.22
CA PHE A 54 -21.29 14.81 6.83
C PHE A 54 -20.78 13.37 6.67
N MET A 55 -20.36 12.71 7.76
CA MET A 55 -19.71 11.39 7.73
C MET A 55 -20.52 10.38 6.90
N GLU A 56 -21.79 10.19 7.23
CA GLU A 56 -22.69 9.25 6.53
C GLU A 56 -23.00 9.65 5.08
N LYS A 57 -22.75 10.90 4.73
CA LYS A 57 -22.98 11.43 3.38
C LYS A 57 -21.74 11.49 2.53
N HIS A 58 -20.58 11.10 3.09
CA HIS A 58 -19.31 11.14 2.37
C HIS A 58 -19.33 10.16 1.17
N PRO A 59 -19.10 10.62 -0.06
CA PRO A 59 -19.24 9.77 -1.25
C PRO A 59 -18.31 8.57 -1.27
N GLY A 60 -17.14 8.67 -0.63
CA GLY A 60 -16.16 7.58 -0.50
C GLY A 60 -16.51 6.53 0.56
N GLY A 61 -17.49 6.83 1.44
CA GLY A 61 -17.86 6.02 2.60
C GLY A 61 -17.54 6.70 3.94
N ALA A 62 -18.34 6.40 4.96
CA ALA A 62 -18.21 7.00 6.30
C ALA A 62 -16.89 6.64 6.99
N GLN A 63 -16.40 5.41 6.76
CA GLN A 63 -15.18 4.91 7.39
C GLN A 63 -13.95 5.79 7.15
N TRP A 64 -13.84 6.44 5.99
CA TRP A 64 -12.73 7.37 5.70
C TRP A 64 -12.69 8.55 6.67
N LEU A 65 -13.84 9.14 6.96
CA LEU A 65 -13.92 10.24 7.92
C LEU A 65 -13.79 9.74 9.36
N GLU A 66 -14.26 8.54 9.66
CA GLU A 66 -14.12 7.94 10.99
C GLU A 66 -12.63 7.74 11.35
N ILE A 67 -11.83 7.10 10.47
CA ILE A 67 -10.42 6.81 10.76
C ILE A 67 -9.52 8.04 10.67
N THR A 68 -9.90 9.08 9.94
CA THR A 68 -9.13 10.34 9.83
C THR A 68 -9.53 11.40 10.84
N LYS A 69 -10.53 11.14 11.68
CA LYS A 69 -10.97 12.08 12.71
C LYS A 69 -9.82 12.42 13.67
N GLY A 70 -9.62 13.71 13.93
CA GLY A 70 -8.59 14.21 14.82
C GLY A 70 -7.21 14.34 14.17
N THR A 71 -7.07 14.08 12.85
CA THR A 71 -5.80 14.14 12.15
C THR A 71 -5.72 15.29 11.14
N ASP A 72 -4.50 15.63 10.74
CA ASP A 72 -4.26 16.37 9.51
C ASP A 72 -4.33 15.39 8.33
N CYS A 73 -5.34 15.55 7.50
CA CYS A 73 -5.60 14.69 6.34
C CYS A 73 -5.36 15.42 5.00
N THR A 74 -4.51 16.45 5.00
CA THR A 74 -4.24 17.27 3.81
C THR A 74 -3.77 16.45 2.63
N GLU A 75 -2.76 15.61 2.81
CA GLU A 75 -2.19 14.77 1.73
C GLU A 75 -3.21 13.75 1.22
N SER A 76 -3.91 13.09 2.13
CA SER A 76 -4.96 12.13 1.79
C SER A 76 -6.13 12.82 1.07
N PHE A 77 -6.52 14.00 1.51
CA PHE A 77 -7.55 14.80 0.84
C PHE A 77 -7.11 15.18 -0.58
N GLU A 78 -5.90 15.69 -0.73
CA GLU A 78 -5.38 16.11 -2.05
C GLU A 78 -5.23 14.94 -3.02
N SER A 79 -4.78 13.76 -2.57
CA SER A 79 -4.59 12.61 -3.42
C SER A 79 -5.90 11.89 -3.80
N HIS A 80 -6.91 11.92 -2.93
CA HIS A 80 -8.17 11.22 -3.16
C HIS A 80 -9.27 12.06 -3.83
N HIS A 81 -9.08 13.38 -3.93
CA HIS A 81 -10.06 14.29 -4.57
C HIS A 81 -9.43 14.99 -5.78
N LEU A 82 -9.84 14.60 -6.98
CA LEU A 82 -9.33 15.18 -8.24
C LEU A 82 -9.79 16.63 -8.44
N GLY A 83 -10.96 17.01 -7.93
CA GLY A 83 -11.47 18.39 -7.91
C GLY A 83 -11.23 19.03 -6.55
N GLY A 84 -10.64 20.20 -6.51
CA GLY A 84 -10.41 20.94 -5.28
C GLY A 84 -10.35 22.44 -5.51
N LYS A 85 -10.85 23.22 -4.52
CA LYS A 85 -10.66 24.68 -4.47
C LYS A 85 -9.19 24.99 -4.19
N GLU A 86 -8.80 26.26 -4.37
CA GLU A 86 -7.45 26.74 -4.05
C GLU A 86 -7.01 26.32 -2.65
N ALA A 87 -5.80 25.75 -2.58
CA ALA A 87 -5.22 25.33 -1.32
C ALA A 87 -4.53 26.51 -0.63
N SER A 88 -4.80 26.67 0.63
CA SER A 88 -3.92 27.39 1.53
C SER A 88 -2.69 26.49 1.86
N ALA A 89 -1.60 27.11 2.30
CA ALA A 89 -0.41 26.35 2.69
C ALA A 89 -0.72 25.35 3.82
N PRO A 90 -0.27 24.08 3.73
CA PRO A 90 -0.47 23.13 4.80
C PRO A 90 0.31 23.55 6.06
N ARG A 91 -0.26 23.30 7.24
CA ARG A 91 0.31 23.74 8.51
C ARG A 91 1.40 22.81 9.05
N ASN A 92 1.21 21.49 8.90
CA ASN A 92 2.06 20.46 9.50
C ASN A 92 2.61 19.45 8.47
N SER A 93 2.49 19.73 7.18
CA SER A 93 2.97 18.87 6.11
C SER A 93 4.41 19.19 5.72
N PRO A 94 5.24 18.18 5.42
CA PRO A 94 6.53 18.41 4.79
C PRO A 94 6.40 18.84 3.33
N TYR A 95 5.20 18.74 2.76
CA TYR A 95 4.92 18.94 1.34
C TYR A 95 4.18 20.24 1.05
N THR A 96 4.27 20.66 -0.21
CA THR A 96 3.52 21.81 -0.73
C THR A 96 2.52 21.38 -1.80
N PHE A 97 1.44 22.15 -1.95
CA PHE A 97 0.38 21.97 -2.93
C PHE A 97 0.08 23.31 -3.64
N HIS A 98 1.11 23.93 -4.24
CA HIS A 98 0.92 25.20 -4.94
C HIS A 98 0.01 25.05 -6.15
N ASN A 99 -0.81 26.05 -6.45
CA ASN A 99 -1.79 26.01 -7.55
C ASN A 99 -1.16 25.87 -8.93
N ASP A 100 0.05 26.38 -9.09
CA ASP A 100 0.93 26.30 -10.26
C ASP A 100 2.04 25.25 -10.10
N GLY A 101 2.07 24.52 -8.97
CA GLY A 101 2.99 23.42 -8.72
C GLY A 101 2.70 22.20 -9.60
N PHE A 102 3.65 21.27 -9.59
CA PHE A 102 3.58 20.06 -10.42
C PHE A 102 2.30 19.27 -10.19
N TYR A 103 2.03 18.88 -8.93
CA TYR A 103 0.92 17.99 -8.63
C TYR A 103 -0.44 18.58 -8.98
N ARG A 104 -0.70 19.82 -8.65
CA ARG A 104 -1.98 20.47 -8.96
C ARG A 104 -2.16 20.76 -10.44
N THR A 105 -1.09 21.08 -11.15
CA THR A 105 -1.11 21.18 -12.62
C THR A 105 -1.45 19.83 -13.25
N LEU A 106 -0.79 18.76 -12.77
CA LEU A 106 -1.05 17.39 -13.21
C LEU A 106 -2.49 16.96 -12.93
N LYS A 107 -3.01 17.19 -11.71
CA LYS A 107 -4.41 16.89 -11.34
C LYS A 107 -5.43 17.53 -12.31
N LYS A 108 -5.23 18.82 -12.62
CA LYS A 108 -6.11 19.53 -13.56
C LYS A 108 -6.11 18.89 -14.95
N ARG A 109 -4.95 18.47 -15.45
CA ARG A 109 -4.81 17.81 -16.76
C ARG A 109 -5.42 16.41 -16.74
N VAL A 110 -5.14 15.63 -15.70
CA VAL A 110 -5.71 14.28 -15.51
C VAL A 110 -7.22 14.33 -15.39
N SER A 111 -7.78 15.29 -14.64
CA SER A 111 -9.25 15.45 -14.55
C SER A 111 -9.89 15.63 -15.94
N LYS A 112 -9.31 16.48 -16.79
CA LYS A 112 -9.79 16.68 -18.17
C LYS A 112 -9.69 15.41 -19.01
N THR A 113 -8.60 14.65 -18.87
CA THR A 113 -8.43 13.38 -19.57
C THR A 113 -9.50 12.37 -19.13
N LEU A 114 -9.75 12.28 -17.82
CA LEU A 114 -10.74 11.37 -17.25
C LEU A 114 -12.20 11.70 -17.68
N GLU A 115 -12.50 12.96 -17.98
CA GLU A 115 -13.80 13.38 -18.49
C GLU A 115 -14.08 12.85 -19.91
N THR A 116 -13.02 12.56 -20.68
CA THR A 116 -13.13 12.06 -22.07
C THR A 116 -13.20 10.54 -22.17
N LEU A 117 -12.93 9.81 -21.09
CA LEU A 117 -12.87 8.35 -21.09
C LEU A 117 -14.21 7.70 -20.73
N PRO A 118 -14.59 6.61 -21.39
CA PRO A 118 -15.74 5.78 -21.00
C PRO A 118 -15.37 4.92 -19.78
N LYS A 119 -15.31 5.54 -18.61
CA LYS A 119 -14.76 4.92 -17.39
C LYS A 119 -15.44 3.62 -17.01
N GLU A 120 -16.77 3.57 -17.04
CA GLU A 120 -17.54 2.37 -16.64
C GLU A 120 -17.20 1.16 -17.51
N ASP A 121 -17.04 1.35 -18.84
CA ASP A 121 -16.69 0.29 -19.79
C ASP A 121 -15.24 -0.20 -19.62
N ILE A 122 -14.38 0.66 -19.11
CA ILE A 122 -12.98 0.34 -18.85
C ILE A 122 -12.86 -0.40 -17.49
N GLU A 123 -13.47 0.13 -16.44
CA GLU A 123 -13.41 -0.40 -15.07
C GLU A 123 -14.05 -1.79 -14.92
N ILE A 124 -15.01 -2.16 -15.78
CA ILE A 124 -15.61 -3.50 -15.75
C ILE A 124 -14.55 -4.61 -15.91
N ARG A 125 -13.45 -4.32 -16.60
CA ARG A 125 -12.37 -5.28 -16.86
C ARG A 125 -11.62 -5.64 -15.58
N SER A 126 -11.29 -4.66 -14.73
CA SER A 126 -10.64 -4.91 -13.43
C SER A 126 -11.55 -5.73 -12.52
N LYS A 127 -12.86 -5.45 -12.52
CA LYS A 127 -13.87 -6.18 -11.75
C LYS A 127 -14.00 -7.64 -12.20
N ILE A 128 -14.03 -7.89 -13.52
CA ILE A 128 -14.09 -9.25 -14.08
C ILE A 128 -12.80 -10.04 -13.73
N ILE A 129 -11.62 -9.42 -13.89
CA ILE A 129 -10.37 -10.09 -13.56
C ILE A 129 -10.35 -10.44 -12.06
N MET A 130 -10.73 -9.51 -11.20
CA MET A 130 -10.77 -9.74 -9.75
C MET A 130 -11.69 -10.90 -9.37
N ASP A 131 -12.93 -10.88 -9.84
CA ASP A 131 -13.92 -11.93 -9.53
C ASP A 131 -13.47 -13.29 -10.10
N SER A 132 -12.84 -13.31 -11.29
CA SER A 132 -12.28 -14.52 -11.91
C SER A 132 -11.12 -15.11 -11.10
N LEU A 133 -10.23 -14.29 -10.56
CA LEU A 133 -9.11 -14.75 -9.72
C LEU A 133 -9.62 -15.43 -8.45
N VAL A 134 -10.59 -14.82 -7.77
CA VAL A 134 -11.19 -15.39 -6.55
C VAL A 134 -11.92 -16.69 -6.86
N LEU A 135 -12.77 -16.68 -7.89
CA LEU A 135 -13.51 -17.90 -8.29
C LEU A 135 -12.56 -19.05 -8.64
N THR A 136 -11.49 -18.75 -9.37
CA THR A 136 -10.46 -19.74 -9.73
C THR A 136 -9.76 -20.28 -8.49
N SER A 137 -9.35 -19.42 -7.56
CA SER A 137 -8.70 -19.84 -6.32
C SER A 137 -9.62 -20.75 -5.50
N LEU A 138 -10.86 -20.34 -5.26
CA LEU A 138 -11.81 -21.13 -4.47
C LEU A 138 -12.16 -22.47 -5.14
N SER A 139 -12.34 -22.49 -6.46
CA SER A 139 -12.59 -23.72 -7.22
C SER A 139 -11.41 -24.68 -7.10
N LEU A 140 -10.19 -24.20 -7.25
CA LEU A 140 -8.98 -25.01 -7.08
C LEU A 140 -8.80 -25.49 -5.64
N ALA A 141 -9.19 -24.71 -4.64
CA ALA A 141 -9.18 -25.14 -3.24
C ALA A 141 -10.11 -26.35 -3.01
N VAL A 142 -11.34 -26.26 -3.50
CA VAL A 142 -12.33 -27.36 -3.41
C VAL A 142 -11.81 -28.61 -4.15
N MET A 143 -11.28 -28.46 -5.37
CA MET A 143 -10.70 -29.55 -6.13
C MET A 143 -9.48 -30.17 -5.42
N ALA A 144 -8.65 -29.34 -4.81
CA ALA A 144 -7.49 -29.80 -4.03
C ALA A 144 -7.91 -30.69 -2.87
N ALA A 145 -8.93 -30.27 -2.13
CA ALA A 145 -9.48 -31.04 -1.00
C ALA A 145 -10.11 -32.36 -1.45
N HIS A 146 -10.91 -32.31 -2.51
CA HIS A 146 -11.59 -33.50 -3.04
C HIS A 146 -10.61 -34.58 -3.55
N TRP A 147 -9.52 -34.16 -4.20
CA TRP A 147 -8.50 -35.07 -4.74
C TRP A 147 -7.27 -35.26 -3.85
N TYR A 148 -7.24 -34.69 -2.66
CA TYR A 148 -6.10 -34.68 -1.74
C TYR A 148 -4.80 -34.20 -2.41
N SER A 149 -4.91 -33.20 -3.31
CA SER A 149 -3.81 -32.74 -4.14
C SER A 149 -3.16 -31.46 -3.60
N TYR A 150 -2.02 -31.58 -2.96
CA TYR A 150 -1.22 -30.41 -2.51
C TYR A 150 -0.68 -29.56 -3.68
N ARG A 151 -0.52 -30.13 -4.88
CA ARG A 151 -0.16 -29.38 -6.08
C ARG A 151 -1.29 -28.45 -6.50
N THR A 152 -2.52 -28.95 -6.49
CA THR A 152 -3.71 -28.14 -6.79
C THR A 152 -3.94 -27.06 -5.70
N ALA A 153 -3.68 -27.40 -4.43
CA ALA A 153 -3.72 -26.43 -3.33
C ALA A 153 -2.66 -25.33 -3.51
N ALA A 154 -1.44 -25.68 -3.96
CA ALA A 154 -0.42 -24.68 -4.29
C ALA A 154 -0.88 -23.73 -5.40
N LEU A 155 -1.49 -24.28 -6.47
CA LEU A 155 -2.03 -23.45 -7.55
C LEU A 155 -3.15 -22.54 -7.08
N SER A 156 -4.04 -23.03 -6.19
CA SER A 156 -5.04 -22.18 -5.50
C SER A 156 -4.39 -21.05 -4.73
N GLY A 157 -3.30 -21.32 -4.00
CA GLY A 157 -2.52 -20.31 -3.28
C GLY A 157 -1.92 -19.23 -4.19
N VAL A 158 -1.45 -19.61 -5.39
CA VAL A 158 -0.97 -18.64 -6.39
C VAL A 158 -2.10 -17.69 -6.82
N PHE A 159 -3.28 -18.24 -7.17
CA PHE A 159 -4.42 -17.39 -7.55
C PHE A 159 -4.95 -16.56 -6.39
N LEU A 160 -4.86 -17.06 -5.15
CA LEU A 160 -5.20 -16.28 -3.96
C LEU A 160 -4.26 -15.09 -3.76
N ALA A 161 -2.95 -15.27 -3.99
CA ALA A 161 -1.98 -14.17 -3.95
C ALA A 161 -2.32 -13.10 -5.00
N PHE A 162 -2.62 -13.53 -6.23
CA PHE A 162 -3.03 -12.59 -7.28
C PHE A 162 -4.34 -11.87 -6.94
N ALA A 163 -5.29 -12.55 -6.32
CA ALA A 163 -6.52 -11.94 -5.84
C ALA A 163 -6.25 -10.93 -4.72
N ALA A 164 -5.35 -11.23 -3.78
CA ALA A 164 -4.95 -10.31 -2.73
C ALA A 164 -4.32 -9.03 -3.31
N ILE A 165 -3.40 -9.15 -4.27
CA ILE A 165 -2.79 -8.01 -4.94
C ILE A 165 -3.83 -7.23 -5.76
N CYS A 166 -4.69 -7.90 -6.52
CA CYS A 166 -5.72 -7.26 -7.31
C CYS A 166 -6.74 -6.49 -6.46
N SER A 167 -7.03 -6.97 -5.23
CA SER A 167 -7.95 -6.28 -4.31
C SER A 167 -7.44 -4.91 -3.89
N HIS A 168 -6.13 -4.66 -3.96
CA HIS A 168 -5.48 -3.39 -3.73
C HIS A 168 -6.12 -2.25 -4.54
N ASN A 169 -6.48 -2.49 -5.81
CA ASN A 169 -7.20 -1.54 -6.65
C ASN A 169 -8.48 -0.98 -6.00
N PHE A 170 -9.14 -1.75 -5.14
CA PHE A 170 -10.43 -1.39 -4.55
C PHE A 170 -10.33 -0.76 -3.16
N PHE A 171 -9.16 -0.78 -2.53
CA PHE A 171 -8.96 -0.21 -1.19
C PHE A 171 -9.01 1.31 -1.14
N HIS A 172 -8.52 1.97 -2.18
CA HIS A 172 -8.44 3.43 -2.27
C HIS A 172 -9.71 4.08 -2.82
N GLN A 173 -10.59 3.27 -3.40
CA GLN A 173 -11.81 3.74 -4.04
C GLN A 173 -12.95 3.87 -3.00
N LYS A 174 -14.10 4.33 -3.48
CA LYS A 174 -15.36 4.23 -2.74
C LYS A 174 -15.56 2.81 -2.22
N ASP A 175 -16.14 2.68 -1.02
CA ASP A 175 -16.40 1.38 -0.40
C ASP A 175 -16.99 0.38 -1.39
N ASN A 176 -16.28 -0.72 -1.57
CA ASN A 176 -16.58 -1.77 -2.53
C ASN A 176 -16.32 -3.14 -1.86
N TRP A 177 -17.28 -4.04 -1.96
CA TRP A 177 -17.16 -5.38 -1.38
C TRP A 177 -15.95 -6.18 -1.90
N ARG A 178 -15.41 -5.85 -3.08
CA ARG A 178 -14.21 -6.50 -3.65
C ARG A 178 -12.95 -6.25 -2.84
N MET A 179 -12.87 -5.16 -2.08
CA MET A 179 -11.75 -4.94 -1.18
C MET A 179 -11.65 -6.04 -0.10
N TYR A 180 -12.76 -6.64 0.30
CA TYR A 180 -12.79 -7.71 1.30
C TYR A 180 -12.26 -9.06 0.78
N TYR A 181 -12.04 -9.23 -0.51
CA TYR A 181 -11.34 -10.40 -1.03
C TYR A 181 -9.92 -10.55 -0.50
N PHE A 182 -9.31 -9.43 -0.12
CA PHE A 182 -8.02 -9.42 0.57
C PHE A 182 -8.02 -10.27 1.84
N ASN A 183 -9.12 -10.27 2.58
CA ASN A 183 -9.25 -11.00 3.83
C ASN A 183 -9.26 -12.53 3.63
N LEU A 184 -9.51 -13.04 2.43
CA LEU A 184 -9.40 -14.47 2.13
C LEU A 184 -7.97 -14.99 2.30
N SER A 185 -6.98 -14.14 2.14
CA SER A 185 -5.57 -14.47 2.37
C SER A 185 -5.16 -14.43 3.85
N LEU A 186 -6.06 -14.04 4.74
CA LEU A 186 -5.82 -13.76 6.16
C LEU A 186 -4.79 -12.64 6.43
N MET A 187 -4.41 -11.89 5.41
CA MET A 187 -3.76 -10.62 5.65
C MET A 187 -4.81 -9.66 6.15
N SER A 188 -4.54 -9.03 7.23
CA SER A 188 -5.17 -7.85 7.76
C SER A 188 -6.61 -7.56 7.37
N VAL A 189 -7.30 -7.06 8.29
CA VAL A 189 -8.59 -6.43 8.15
C VAL A 189 -8.45 -5.20 7.26
N SER A 190 -9.41 -5.01 6.39
CA SER A 190 -9.48 -3.86 5.49
C SER A 190 -9.23 -2.52 6.18
N ARG A 191 -9.67 -2.35 7.44
CA ARG A 191 -9.44 -1.14 8.23
C ARG A 191 -7.96 -0.90 8.53
N ASP A 192 -7.23 -1.94 8.97
CA ASP A 192 -5.81 -1.80 9.31
C ASP A 192 -4.99 -1.44 8.07
N TRP A 193 -5.32 -2.04 6.94
CA TRP A 193 -4.62 -1.73 5.69
C TRP A 193 -4.98 -0.35 5.12
N ARG A 194 -6.20 0.13 5.34
CA ARG A 194 -6.53 1.54 5.06
C ARG A 194 -5.68 2.50 5.88
N ILE A 195 -5.35 2.15 7.12
CA ILE A 195 -4.48 3.00 7.95
C ILE A 195 -3.03 2.88 7.50
N SER A 196 -2.48 1.65 7.41
CA SER A 196 -1.06 1.46 7.10
C SER A 196 -0.73 1.84 5.66
N HIS A 197 -1.56 1.43 4.71
CA HIS A 197 -1.30 1.61 3.29
C HIS A 197 -1.83 2.95 2.77
N VAL A 198 -3.12 3.24 2.98
CA VAL A 198 -3.74 4.41 2.35
C VAL A 198 -3.46 5.72 3.08
N LEU A 199 -3.47 5.71 4.43
CA LEU A 199 -3.28 6.93 5.22
C LEU A 199 -1.84 7.18 5.65
N SER A 200 -1.03 6.13 5.71
CA SER A 200 0.38 6.24 6.12
C SER A 200 1.31 6.15 4.92
N HIS A 201 1.31 5.02 4.20
CA HIS A 201 2.26 4.77 3.11
C HIS A 201 2.05 5.72 1.92
N HIS A 202 0.87 5.80 1.33
CA HIS A 202 0.62 6.63 0.16
C HIS A 202 0.93 8.12 0.36
N PRO A 203 0.48 8.78 1.45
CA PRO A 203 0.79 10.18 1.66
C PRO A 203 2.27 10.45 1.97
N PHE A 204 2.97 9.48 2.59
CA PHE A 204 4.28 9.69 3.21
C PHE A 204 5.32 8.62 2.81
N THR A 205 5.23 8.10 1.61
CA THR A 205 6.05 6.99 1.10
C THR A 205 7.54 7.15 1.42
N ASN A 206 8.13 6.11 2.01
CA ASN A 206 9.55 6.03 2.41
C ASN A 206 10.01 7.08 3.44
N THR A 207 9.08 7.73 4.16
CA THR A 207 9.38 8.66 5.26
C THR A 207 9.19 8.03 6.63
N LEU A 208 9.48 8.78 7.70
CA LEU A 208 9.22 8.34 9.08
C LEU A 208 7.72 8.18 9.40
N GLN A 209 6.83 8.75 8.60
CA GLN A 209 5.37 8.58 8.75
C GLN A 209 4.86 7.31 8.07
N ASP A 210 5.67 6.67 7.24
CA ASP A 210 5.32 5.45 6.51
C ASP A 210 5.40 4.22 7.44
N LEU A 211 4.24 3.60 7.72
CA LEU A 211 4.18 2.36 8.49
C LEU A 211 4.75 1.16 7.73
N GLU A 212 4.60 1.13 6.41
CA GLU A 212 4.99 -0.03 5.62
C GLU A 212 6.51 -0.20 5.57
N ILE A 213 7.28 0.89 5.67
CA ILE A 213 8.75 0.82 5.70
C ILE A 213 9.29 0.07 6.92
N THR A 214 8.48 -0.04 7.99
CA THR A 214 8.83 -0.75 9.23
C THR A 214 8.16 -2.10 9.39
N SER A 215 7.26 -2.47 8.47
CA SER A 215 6.44 -3.68 8.59
C SER A 215 7.24 -4.96 8.71
N TYR A 216 8.46 -4.96 8.19
CA TYR A 216 9.35 -6.13 8.19
C TYR A 216 10.52 -6.02 9.18
N GLU A 217 10.58 -4.97 10.00
CA GLU A 217 11.59 -4.88 11.04
C GLU A 217 11.39 -5.97 12.11
N PRO A 218 12.46 -6.57 12.64
CA PRO A 218 13.89 -6.26 12.42
C PRO A 218 14.54 -6.98 11.24
N PHE A 219 13.80 -7.76 10.45
CA PHE A 219 14.35 -8.58 9.37
C PHE A 219 14.80 -7.73 8.18
N PHE A 220 14.01 -6.74 7.79
CA PHE A 220 14.34 -5.80 6.72
C PHE A 220 14.23 -4.37 7.25
N ASN A 221 15.31 -3.61 7.09
CA ASN A 221 15.35 -2.18 7.36
C ASN A 221 15.80 -1.48 6.07
N TYR A 222 14.87 -0.82 5.40
CA TYR A 222 15.13 -0.14 4.13
C TYR A 222 15.71 1.26 4.29
N LEU A 223 15.62 1.87 5.48
CA LEU A 223 16.20 3.19 5.72
C LEU A 223 17.74 3.12 5.73
N PRO A 224 18.45 4.15 5.23
CA PRO A 224 19.91 4.23 5.31
C PRO A 224 20.33 4.51 6.75
N ASP A 225 20.69 3.45 7.48
CA ASP A 225 21.04 3.51 8.89
C ASP A 225 22.48 3.02 9.09
N PRO A 226 23.38 3.85 9.66
CA PRO A 226 24.75 3.44 9.96
C PRO A 226 24.86 2.24 10.91
N GLU A 227 23.88 2.06 11.79
CA GLU A 227 23.85 0.96 12.78
C GLU A 227 23.16 -0.31 12.25
N LYS A 228 22.73 -0.31 10.98
CA LYS A 228 22.09 -1.46 10.34
C LYS A 228 22.97 -2.70 10.44
N SER A 229 22.42 -3.78 10.98
CA SER A 229 23.17 -5.02 11.25
C SER A 229 23.75 -5.63 9.97
N TRP A 230 24.90 -6.30 10.11
CA TRP A 230 25.52 -7.02 9.00
C TRP A 230 24.60 -8.07 8.38
N ALA A 231 23.80 -8.75 9.20
CA ALA A 231 22.84 -9.75 8.71
C ALA A 231 21.77 -9.14 7.81
N VAL A 232 21.16 -8.02 8.20
CA VAL A 232 20.18 -7.31 7.37
C VAL A 232 20.82 -6.85 6.06
N ARG A 233 22.05 -6.34 6.12
CA ARG A 233 22.74 -5.80 4.94
C ARG A 233 23.13 -6.86 3.90
N TYR A 234 23.54 -8.05 4.34
CA TYR A 234 24.21 -9.00 3.46
C TYR A 234 23.60 -10.41 3.44
N LEU A 235 22.74 -10.76 4.40
CA LEU A 235 22.07 -12.08 4.42
C LEU A 235 20.57 -12.00 4.11
N SER A 236 19.99 -10.81 3.95
CA SER A 236 18.56 -10.62 3.70
C SER A 236 18.06 -11.41 2.49
N TRP A 237 18.86 -11.52 1.43
CA TRP A 237 18.51 -12.29 0.24
C TRP A 237 18.45 -13.81 0.49
N ILE A 238 19.06 -14.31 1.58
CA ILE A 238 19.01 -15.74 1.96
C ILE A 238 17.73 -16.04 2.72
N TYR A 239 17.36 -15.18 3.70
CA TYR A 239 16.23 -15.46 4.57
C TYR A 239 14.91 -14.82 4.12
N TRP A 240 14.92 -13.94 3.09
CA TRP A 240 13.69 -13.33 2.60
C TRP A 240 12.61 -14.35 2.21
N PRO A 241 12.92 -15.54 1.61
CA PRO A 241 11.87 -16.49 1.26
C PRO A 241 11.13 -17.04 2.47
N LEU A 242 11.84 -17.20 3.59
CA LEU A 242 11.23 -17.63 4.84
C LEU A 242 10.31 -16.55 5.43
N VAL A 243 10.80 -15.32 5.50
CA VAL A 243 10.01 -14.20 6.03
C VAL A 243 8.75 -14.00 5.21
N HIS A 244 8.87 -13.85 3.89
CA HIS A 244 7.72 -13.62 3.01
C HIS A 244 6.81 -14.85 2.88
N GLY A 245 7.36 -16.06 2.95
CA GLY A 245 6.54 -17.28 2.94
C GLY A 245 5.65 -17.44 4.18
N THR A 246 6.03 -16.84 5.31
CA THR A 246 5.28 -16.95 6.57
C THR A 246 4.52 -15.69 6.98
N ILE A 247 4.59 -14.61 6.19
CA ILE A 247 4.02 -13.31 6.58
C ILE A 247 2.50 -13.39 6.82
N PHE A 248 1.75 -14.09 5.97
CA PHE A 248 0.31 -14.22 6.16
C PHE A 248 -0.04 -14.96 7.45
N HIS A 249 0.68 -16.03 7.78
CA HIS A 249 0.50 -16.74 9.05
C HIS A 249 0.85 -15.86 10.25
N THR A 250 1.94 -15.12 10.17
CA THR A 250 2.39 -14.22 11.24
C THR A 250 1.38 -13.10 11.47
N GLN A 251 0.90 -12.49 10.39
CA GLN A 251 -0.11 -11.42 10.46
C GLN A 251 -1.42 -11.93 11.07
N VAL A 252 -1.87 -13.12 10.68
CA VAL A 252 -3.05 -13.75 11.30
C VAL A 252 -2.89 -13.83 12.81
N ILE A 253 -1.78 -14.41 13.29
CA ILE A 253 -1.54 -14.59 14.72
C ILE A 253 -1.54 -13.23 15.43
N ILE A 254 -0.84 -12.25 14.89
CA ILE A 254 -0.75 -10.90 15.48
C ILE A 254 -2.13 -10.24 15.51
N ILE A 255 -2.80 -10.17 14.35
CA ILE A 255 -4.06 -9.42 14.21
C ILE A 255 -5.17 -10.07 15.04
N PHE A 256 -5.34 -11.38 14.94
CA PHE A 256 -6.38 -12.07 15.73
C PHE A 256 -6.11 -11.94 17.23
N SER A 257 -4.84 -12.02 17.67
CA SER A 257 -4.49 -11.79 19.07
C SER A 257 -4.83 -10.36 19.52
N LEU A 258 -4.50 -9.35 18.73
CA LEU A 258 -4.83 -7.97 19.05
C LEU A 258 -6.34 -7.72 19.05
N ARG A 259 -7.07 -8.25 18.06
CA ARG A 259 -8.54 -8.17 18.00
C ARG A 259 -9.21 -8.84 19.20
N PHE A 260 -8.70 -10.01 19.61
CA PHE A 260 -9.18 -10.71 20.79
C PHE A 260 -8.94 -9.89 22.07
N ILE A 261 -7.71 -9.40 22.26
CA ILE A 261 -7.33 -8.61 23.45
C ILE A 261 -8.16 -7.32 23.54
N HIS A 262 -8.41 -6.64 22.42
CA HIS A 262 -9.11 -5.36 22.38
C HIS A 262 -10.61 -5.48 22.13
N ASN A 263 -11.13 -6.70 21.97
CA ASN A 263 -12.54 -6.96 21.62
C ASN A 263 -13.05 -6.15 20.43
N THR A 264 -12.25 -6.13 19.35
CA THR A 264 -12.49 -5.30 18.15
C THR A 264 -12.77 -6.12 16.89
N PHE A 265 -13.23 -7.38 17.03
CA PHE A 265 -13.61 -8.20 15.89
C PHE A 265 -14.77 -7.60 15.10
N THR A 266 -14.64 -7.67 13.78
CA THR A 266 -15.67 -7.26 12.83
C THR A 266 -16.00 -8.40 11.87
N TRP A 267 -17.13 -8.32 11.16
CA TRP A 267 -17.52 -9.39 10.23
C TRP A 267 -16.50 -9.67 9.11
N PRO A 268 -15.74 -8.69 8.58
CA PRO A 268 -14.74 -9.00 7.57
C PRO A 268 -13.58 -9.85 8.10
N ASP A 269 -13.31 -9.83 9.39
CA ASP A 269 -12.21 -10.59 10.01
C ASP A 269 -12.42 -12.11 9.88
N VAL A 270 -13.67 -12.57 9.77
CA VAL A 270 -13.98 -13.99 9.66
C VAL A 270 -13.99 -14.53 8.22
N LEU A 271 -13.86 -13.64 7.21
CA LEU A 271 -13.88 -14.08 5.80
C LEU A 271 -12.71 -15.01 5.47
N GLY A 272 -11.55 -14.84 6.12
CA GLY A 272 -10.42 -15.74 5.97
C GLY A 272 -10.72 -17.19 6.35
N LEU A 273 -11.75 -17.45 7.15
CA LEU A 273 -12.17 -18.79 7.55
C LEU A 273 -12.96 -19.52 6.45
N ILE A 274 -13.38 -18.83 5.39
CA ILE A 274 -14.12 -19.44 4.27
C ILE A 274 -13.31 -20.57 3.65
N ILE A 275 -12.04 -20.35 3.35
CA ILE A 275 -11.20 -21.33 2.67
C ILE A 275 -10.99 -22.60 3.52
N PRO A 276 -10.55 -22.54 4.80
CA PRO A 276 -10.37 -23.75 5.60
C PRO A 276 -11.70 -24.51 5.83
N VAL A 277 -12.82 -23.81 5.97
CA VAL A 277 -14.16 -24.44 6.08
C VAL A 277 -14.50 -25.18 4.79
N LEU A 278 -14.34 -24.55 3.63
CA LEU A 278 -14.56 -25.21 2.33
C LEU A 278 -13.68 -26.44 2.14
N LEU A 279 -12.41 -26.37 2.52
CA LEU A 279 -11.49 -27.49 2.45
C LEU A 279 -11.91 -28.64 3.34
N CYS A 280 -12.35 -28.37 4.58
CA CYS A 280 -12.84 -29.38 5.50
C CYS A 280 -14.13 -30.05 5.00
N ILE A 281 -15.05 -29.30 4.40
CA ILE A 281 -16.29 -29.86 3.82
C ILE A 281 -15.96 -30.71 2.59
N ALA A 282 -15.13 -30.21 1.69
CA ALA A 282 -14.84 -30.85 0.41
C ALA A 282 -14.01 -32.14 0.55
N ASN A 283 -13.23 -32.30 1.64
CA ASN A 283 -12.47 -33.52 1.92
C ASN A 283 -13.25 -34.55 2.78
N GLY A 284 -14.56 -34.39 2.92
CA GLY A 284 -15.43 -35.33 3.66
C GLY A 284 -15.40 -35.15 5.17
N GLY A 285 -15.01 -33.96 5.67
CA GLY A 285 -15.03 -33.60 7.09
C GLY A 285 -13.73 -33.93 7.86
N TYR A 286 -12.67 -34.32 7.19
CA TYR A 286 -11.37 -34.57 7.83
C TYR A 286 -10.66 -33.25 8.17
N ILE A 287 -10.94 -32.74 9.37
CA ILE A 287 -10.50 -31.41 9.84
C ILE A 287 -8.98 -31.24 9.75
N LEU A 288 -8.20 -32.20 10.28
CA LEU A 288 -6.74 -32.11 10.27
C LEU A 288 -6.18 -32.00 8.85
N SER A 289 -6.69 -32.80 7.92
CA SER A 289 -6.30 -32.76 6.50
C SER A 289 -6.66 -31.42 5.86
N GLY A 290 -7.86 -30.90 6.15
CA GLY A 290 -8.31 -29.60 5.66
C GLY A 290 -7.43 -28.45 6.18
N VAL A 291 -7.09 -28.45 7.45
CA VAL A 291 -6.22 -27.44 8.08
C VAL A 291 -4.80 -27.51 7.52
N LEU A 292 -4.22 -28.70 7.37
CA LEU A 292 -2.86 -28.86 6.79
C LEU A 292 -2.81 -28.36 5.33
N MET A 293 -3.85 -28.66 4.55
CA MET A 293 -3.94 -28.22 3.17
C MET A 293 -4.13 -26.70 3.09
N TRP A 294 -4.96 -26.12 3.97
CA TRP A 294 -5.10 -24.67 4.09
C TRP A 294 -3.78 -23.99 4.47
N THR A 295 -3.08 -24.53 5.47
CA THR A 295 -1.75 -23.99 5.88
C THR A 295 -0.79 -23.97 4.71
N TRP A 296 -0.74 -25.04 3.91
CA TRP A 296 0.09 -25.11 2.71
C TRP A 296 -0.32 -24.09 1.64
N LEU A 297 -1.63 -23.99 1.36
CA LEU A 297 -2.18 -23.02 0.40
C LEU A 297 -1.81 -21.59 0.79
N ILE A 298 -1.99 -21.22 2.05
CA ILE A 298 -1.66 -19.89 2.57
C ILE A 298 -0.15 -19.64 2.53
N LEU A 299 0.68 -20.65 2.82
CA LEU A 299 2.13 -20.52 2.72
C LEU A 299 2.57 -20.19 1.29
N VAL A 300 1.99 -20.88 0.30
CA VAL A 300 2.26 -20.59 -1.11
C VAL A 300 1.75 -19.20 -1.49
N SER A 301 0.54 -18.84 -1.03
CA SER A 301 -0.01 -17.50 -1.29
C SER A 301 0.87 -16.40 -0.71
N SER A 302 1.32 -16.57 0.52
CA SER A 302 2.24 -15.64 1.20
C SER A 302 3.57 -15.50 0.45
N PHE A 303 4.15 -16.62 0.03
CA PHE A 303 5.41 -16.62 -0.71
C PHE A 303 5.30 -15.93 -2.07
N VAL A 304 4.22 -16.17 -2.82
CA VAL A 304 3.99 -15.53 -4.13
C VAL A 304 3.71 -14.04 -3.94
N PHE A 305 2.89 -13.66 -2.96
CA PHE A 305 2.65 -12.27 -2.63
C PHE A 305 3.96 -11.53 -2.31
N GLY A 306 4.76 -12.07 -1.38
CA GLY A 306 6.04 -11.49 -0.99
C GLY A 306 7.07 -11.46 -2.13
N GLY A 307 7.08 -12.48 -3.00
CA GLY A 307 7.93 -12.50 -4.19
C GLY A 307 7.58 -11.41 -5.21
N ILE A 308 6.30 -11.01 -5.26
CA ILE A 308 5.85 -9.88 -6.10
C ILE A 308 6.12 -8.55 -5.39
N ASP A 309 5.91 -8.49 -4.08
CA ASP A 309 6.20 -7.32 -3.26
C ASP A 309 7.68 -6.91 -3.34
N ILE A 310 8.61 -7.88 -3.36
CA ILE A 310 10.05 -7.62 -3.50
C ILE A 310 10.43 -6.90 -4.79
N VAL A 311 9.64 -7.06 -5.84
CA VAL A 311 9.81 -6.31 -7.09
C VAL A 311 8.89 -5.09 -7.16
N SER A 312 8.24 -4.75 -6.05
CA SER A 312 7.43 -3.56 -5.95
C SER A 312 8.28 -2.28 -6.00
N ALA A 313 7.64 -1.19 -6.25
CA ALA A 313 8.24 -0.01 -6.82
C ALA A 313 9.04 0.90 -5.85
N HIS A 314 9.20 0.55 -4.54
CA HIS A 314 9.62 1.52 -3.52
C HIS A 314 11.06 1.37 -3.01
N HIS A 315 11.66 0.21 -3.11
CA HIS A 315 12.93 -0.06 -2.44
C HIS A 315 14.09 -0.22 -3.42
N HIS A 316 14.62 0.91 -3.87
CA HIS A 316 15.78 0.95 -4.76
C HIS A 316 16.72 2.09 -4.33
N PRO A 317 18.07 1.95 -4.40
CA PRO A 317 19.02 3.00 -3.98
C PRO A 317 18.88 4.35 -4.70
N LYS A 318 18.23 4.37 -5.86
CA LYS A 318 17.97 5.60 -6.64
C LYS A 318 16.67 6.29 -6.24
N LEU A 319 15.88 5.69 -5.35
CA LEU A 319 14.65 6.28 -4.81
C LEU A 319 14.93 6.96 -3.49
N PHE A 320 14.10 7.93 -3.16
CA PHE A 320 14.15 8.61 -1.88
C PHE A 320 13.82 7.65 -0.74
N HIS A 321 14.60 7.71 0.31
CA HIS A 321 14.29 7.13 1.62
C HIS A 321 14.65 8.15 2.70
N GLU A 322 13.91 8.14 3.78
CA GLU A 322 14.17 9.03 4.92
C GLU A 322 15.64 9.00 5.32
N GLY A 323 16.23 10.17 5.53
CA GLY A 323 17.67 10.38 5.71
C GLY A 323 18.40 10.85 4.44
N ASP A 324 17.87 10.54 3.24
CA ASP A 324 18.44 11.03 1.98
C ASP A 324 18.18 12.53 1.80
N ALA A 325 19.02 13.20 1.00
CA ALA A 325 18.77 14.58 0.59
C ALA A 325 17.48 14.67 -0.24
N PRO A 326 16.46 15.42 0.21
CA PRO A 326 15.23 15.61 -0.55
C PRO A 326 15.42 16.66 -1.65
N ARG A 327 14.47 16.71 -2.60
CA ARG A 327 14.38 17.84 -3.54
C ARG A 327 14.20 19.16 -2.82
N GLN A 328 14.67 20.24 -3.42
CA GLN A 328 14.40 21.60 -2.93
C GLN A 328 12.92 21.96 -3.09
N ASP A 329 12.32 21.58 -4.23
CA ASP A 329 10.88 21.70 -4.43
C ASP A 329 10.16 20.59 -3.66
N ARG A 330 9.33 20.99 -2.69
CA ARG A 330 8.59 20.10 -1.82
C ARG A 330 7.20 19.74 -2.35
N ASP A 331 6.96 19.88 -3.65
CA ASP A 331 5.70 19.46 -4.25
C ASP A 331 5.43 17.98 -3.96
N TRP A 332 4.25 17.68 -3.45
CA TRP A 332 3.88 16.33 -3.03
C TRP A 332 3.94 15.32 -4.19
N GLY A 333 3.51 15.72 -5.40
CA GLY A 333 3.57 14.83 -6.56
C GLY A 333 4.99 14.50 -7.00
N LEU A 334 5.92 15.45 -6.87
CA LEU A 334 7.35 15.21 -7.11
C LEU A 334 7.91 14.23 -6.08
N ALA A 335 7.53 14.36 -4.81
CA ALA A 335 7.95 13.43 -3.76
C ALA A 335 7.46 12.00 -4.03
N GLN A 336 6.24 11.82 -4.57
CA GLN A 336 5.74 10.50 -4.97
C GLN A 336 6.55 9.90 -6.13
N ILE A 337 6.91 10.69 -7.14
CA ILE A 337 7.77 10.25 -8.25
C ILE A 337 9.18 9.87 -7.76
N ASP A 338 9.69 10.56 -6.75
CA ASP A 338 10.99 10.26 -6.16
C ASP A 338 10.98 8.97 -5.30
N ALA A 339 9.83 8.62 -4.74
CA ALA A 339 9.67 7.46 -3.84
C ALA A 339 9.13 6.19 -4.54
N ALA A 340 8.68 6.29 -5.78
CA ALA A 340 8.13 5.17 -6.54
C ALA A 340 8.70 5.07 -7.95
N ARG A 341 8.70 3.85 -8.52
CA ARG A 341 9.23 3.59 -9.87
C ARG A 341 8.39 2.54 -10.59
N ASP A 342 7.95 2.84 -11.81
CA ASP A 342 7.23 1.89 -12.63
C ASP A 342 8.17 0.91 -13.36
N ARG A 343 7.65 -0.30 -13.61
CA ARG A 343 8.37 -1.36 -14.32
C ARG A 343 8.02 -1.36 -15.79
N GLN A 344 9.06 -1.29 -16.64
CA GLN A 344 8.92 -1.22 -18.08
C GLN A 344 8.10 -2.38 -18.65
N GLU A 345 8.28 -3.60 -18.11
CA GLU A 345 7.65 -4.81 -18.64
C GLU A 345 6.18 -4.95 -18.26
N PHE A 346 5.71 -4.25 -17.23
CA PHE A 346 4.35 -4.39 -16.69
C PHE A 346 3.45 -3.21 -17.01
N THR A 347 4.06 -2.05 -17.30
CA THR A 347 3.35 -0.81 -17.54
C THR A 347 2.29 -0.95 -18.63
N GLY A 348 1.05 -0.58 -18.31
CA GLY A 348 -0.09 -0.55 -19.22
C GLY A 348 -0.66 -1.92 -19.61
N ILE A 349 -0.10 -3.04 -19.16
CA ILE A 349 -0.61 -4.40 -19.41
C ILE A 349 -1.56 -4.77 -18.27
N LEU A 350 -2.85 -4.52 -18.43
CA LEU A 350 -3.85 -4.60 -17.37
C LEU A 350 -3.79 -5.86 -16.49
N PRO A 351 -3.69 -7.11 -17.01
CA PRO A 351 -3.56 -8.27 -16.13
C PRO A 351 -2.33 -8.19 -15.21
N LEU A 352 -1.17 -7.78 -15.75
CA LEU A 352 0.07 -7.67 -14.98
C LEU A 352 0.00 -6.49 -13.99
N VAL A 353 -0.62 -5.37 -14.39
CA VAL A 353 -0.86 -4.22 -13.51
C VAL A 353 -1.65 -4.66 -12.27
N LEU A 354 -2.71 -5.46 -12.45
CA LEU A 354 -3.58 -5.89 -11.37
C LEU A 354 -2.98 -6.97 -10.46
N ILE A 355 -2.17 -7.89 -11.00
CA ILE A 355 -1.64 -9.03 -10.21
C ILE A 355 -0.21 -8.83 -9.72
N ALA A 356 0.42 -7.71 -10.07
CA ALA A 356 1.84 -7.50 -9.75
C ALA A 356 2.15 -6.03 -9.37
N PHE A 357 1.20 -5.25 -8.87
CA PHE A 357 1.38 -3.83 -8.52
C PHE A 357 2.02 -3.02 -9.66
N GLY A 358 1.49 -3.15 -10.89
CA GLY A 358 1.95 -2.35 -12.03
C GLY A 358 1.37 -0.94 -12.02
N ASP A 359 1.91 -0.05 -12.88
CA ASP A 359 1.52 1.38 -12.98
C ASP A 359 1.54 2.08 -11.60
N HIS A 360 2.51 1.72 -10.75
CA HIS A 360 2.50 1.98 -9.32
C HIS A 360 2.73 3.45 -8.98
N THR A 361 3.61 4.14 -9.71
CA THR A 361 3.84 5.58 -9.54
C THR A 361 2.56 6.37 -9.85
N LEU A 362 1.84 5.97 -10.91
CA LEU A 362 0.57 6.61 -11.25
C LEU A 362 -0.49 6.30 -10.22
N HIS A 363 -0.49 5.09 -9.67
CA HIS A 363 -1.39 4.72 -8.59
C HIS A 363 -1.13 5.56 -7.33
N HIS A 364 0.13 5.82 -6.96
CA HIS A 364 0.46 6.74 -5.87
C HIS A 364 -0.03 8.16 -6.10
N LEU A 365 0.11 8.67 -7.32
CA LEU A 365 -0.35 10.01 -7.68
C LEU A 365 -1.88 10.12 -7.71
N PHE A 366 -2.59 9.05 -8.12
CA PHE A 366 -4.05 9.03 -8.33
C PHE A 366 -4.68 7.74 -7.76
N PRO A 367 -4.61 7.51 -6.45
CA PRO A 367 -4.97 6.21 -5.86
C PRO A 367 -6.44 5.83 -6.03
N THR A 368 -7.34 6.80 -6.19
CA THR A 368 -8.77 6.56 -6.41
C THR A 368 -9.14 6.18 -7.84
N VAL A 369 -8.19 6.30 -8.77
CA VAL A 369 -8.39 5.94 -10.18
C VAL A 369 -8.20 4.45 -10.36
N ASP A 370 -9.19 3.77 -10.97
CA ASP A 370 -9.10 2.33 -11.24
C ASP A 370 -7.86 2.00 -12.09
N HIS A 371 -7.14 0.94 -11.73
CA HIS A 371 -5.91 0.54 -12.41
C HIS A 371 -6.10 0.29 -13.91
N SER A 372 -7.30 -0.07 -14.37
CA SER A 372 -7.58 -0.23 -15.80
C SER A 372 -7.54 1.08 -16.58
N ILE A 373 -7.65 2.22 -15.87
CA ILE A 373 -7.63 3.57 -16.45
C ILE A 373 -6.21 4.14 -16.47
N LEU A 374 -5.32 3.77 -15.54
CA LEU A 374 -4.01 4.40 -15.35
C LEU A 374 -3.17 4.51 -16.63
N LYS A 375 -3.21 3.49 -17.48
CA LYS A 375 -2.47 3.50 -18.75
C LYS A 375 -2.80 4.68 -19.69
N TYR A 376 -4.01 5.21 -19.61
CA TYR A 376 -4.44 6.36 -20.42
C TYR A 376 -3.91 7.69 -19.87
N LEU A 377 -3.36 7.69 -18.67
CA LEU A 377 -2.81 8.87 -18.00
C LEU A 377 -1.31 9.08 -18.29
N TYR A 378 -0.58 8.05 -18.75
CA TYR A 378 0.87 8.18 -19.01
C TYR A 378 1.22 9.34 -19.94
N PRO A 379 0.52 9.57 -21.08
CA PRO A 379 0.86 10.69 -21.94
C PRO A 379 0.81 12.04 -21.22
N VAL A 380 -0.26 12.31 -20.48
CA VAL A 380 -0.42 13.57 -19.76
C VAL A 380 0.55 13.71 -18.59
N VAL A 381 0.91 12.60 -17.93
CA VAL A 381 1.93 12.59 -16.87
C VAL A 381 3.30 12.90 -17.44
N MET A 382 3.71 12.20 -18.50
CA MET A 382 5.01 12.40 -19.16
C MET A 382 5.16 13.82 -19.72
N ASP A 383 4.12 14.36 -20.35
CA ASP A 383 4.14 15.72 -20.87
C ASP A 383 4.22 16.76 -19.74
N THR A 384 3.51 16.50 -18.62
CA THR A 384 3.62 17.40 -17.45
C THR A 384 5.01 17.33 -16.84
N CYS A 385 5.62 16.15 -16.72
CA CYS A 385 7.00 16.02 -16.24
C CYS A 385 7.99 16.85 -17.09
N LYS A 386 7.87 16.80 -18.44
CA LYS A 386 8.69 17.59 -19.35
C LYS A 386 8.51 19.10 -19.16
N ASP A 387 7.26 19.56 -18.98
CA ASP A 387 6.97 20.97 -18.73
C ASP A 387 7.63 21.47 -17.44
N PHE A 388 7.81 20.58 -16.46
CA PHE A 388 8.51 20.86 -15.19
C PHE A 388 10.01 20.52 -15.23
N GLY A 389 10.56 20.18 -16.41
CA GLY A 389 12.00 20.06 -16.64
C GLY A 389 12.63 18.72 -16.23
N PHE A 390 11.85 17.63 -16.11
CA PHE A 390 12.36 16.30 -15.84
C PHE A 390 11.65 15.20 -16.64
N ASP A 391 12.28 14.04 -16.75
CA ASP A 391 11.72 12.88 -17.42
C ASP A 391 11.11 11.90 -16.43
N PHE A 392 9.92 11.37 -16.76
CA PHE A 392 9.33 10.25 -16.04
C PHE A 392 10.14 8.97 -16.28
N LYS A 393 10.69 8.40 -15.22
CA LYS A 393 11.62 7.27 -15.33
C LYS A 393 10.93 5.95 -14.97
N MET A 394 11.23 4.93 -15.75
CA MET A 394 10.88 3.54 -15.51
C MET A 394 12.13 2.69 -15.36
N THR A 395 12.00 1.54 -14.72
CA THR A 395 13.10 0.61 -14.45
C THR A 395 12.69 -0.82 -14.82
N SER A 396 13.63 -1.69 -15.14
CA SER A 396 13.32 -3.11 -15.38
C SER A 396 12.96 -3.81 -14.06
N THR A 397 12.10 -4.81 -14.14
CA THR A 397 11.74 -5.67 -13.00
C THR A 397 12.98 -6.28 -12.34
N PHE A 398 13.95 -6.68 -13.14
CA PHE A 398 15.21 -7.26 -12.65
C PHE A 398 16.05 -6.25 -11.84
N ASP A 399 16.16 -5.00 -12.31
CA ASP A 399 16.91 -3.96 -11.59
C ASP A 399 16.21 -3.60 -10.26
N LEU A 400 14.88 -3.57 -10.22
CA LEU A 400 14.12 -3.36 -8.98
C LEU A 400 14.35 -4.52 -7.99
N ALA A 401 14.28 -5.78 -8.44
CA ALA A 401 14.51 -6.94 -7.58
C ALA A 401 15.90 -6.91 -6.93
N ILE A 402 16.94 -6.63 -7.72
CA ILE A 402 18.30 -6.49 -7.18
C ILE A 402 18.43 -5.19 -6.37
N GLY A 403 17.77 -4.13 -6.82
CA GLY A 403 17.77 -2.82 -6.16
C GLY A 403 17.30 -2.90 -4.71
N GLN A 404 16.31 -3.72 -4.42
CA GLN A 404 15.82 -3.93 -3.06
C GLN A 404 16.92 -4.46 -2.12
N PHE A 405 17.69 -5.47 -2.54
CA PHE A 405 18.80 -5.98 -1.73
C PHE A 405 19.96 -4.99 -1.64
N ARG A 406 20.21 -4.20 -2.68
CA ARG A 406 21.17 -3.09 -2.64
C ARG A 406 20.71 -2.00 -1.66
N GLN A 407 19.41 -1.73 -1.59
CA GLN A 407 18.84 -0.79 -0.61
C GLN A 407 18.99 -1.32 0.81
N LEU A 408 18.73 -2.59 1.06
CA LEU A 408 18.99 -3.21 2.37
C LEU A 408 20.47 -3.15 2.76
N ALA A 409 21.39 -3.30 1.81
CA ALA A 409 22.82 -3.17 2.06
C ALA A 409 23.27 -1.74 2.33
N ARG A 410 22.50 -0.72 1.89
CA ARG A 410 22.84 0.69 2.02
C ARG A 410 22.68 1.15 3.47
N ASN A 411 23.75 1.76 4.01
CA ASN A 411 23.78 2.26 5.39
C ASN A 411 24.17 3.74 5.49
N LYS A 412 24.35 4.42 4.34
CA LYS A 412 24.62 5.86 4.29
C LYS A 412 23.56 6.55 3.45
N PRO A 413 23.09 7.73 3.88
CA PRO A 413 22.19 8.56 3.08
C PRO A 413 22.82 8.99 1.76
N ASN A 414 22.00 9.18 0.74
CA ASN A 414 22.38 9.87 -0.47
C ASN A 414 22.47 11.37 -0.20
N THR A 415 23.54 12.01 -0.69
CA THR A 415 23.75 13.46 -0.54
C THR A 415 23.19 14.27 -1.72
N ILE A 416 22.69 13.58 -2.74
CA ILE A 416 22.07 14.16 -3.93
C ILE A 416 20.65 13.65 -4.02
N PRO A 417 19.66 14.53 -4.25
CA PRO A 417 18.26 14.12 -4.43
C PRO A 417 18.09 13.12 -5.58
N PRO A 418 17.01 12.32 -5.57
CA PRO A 418 16.63 11.50 -6.72
C PRO A 418 16.50 12.32 -8.00
N GLN A 419 16.90 11.70 -9.13
CA GLN A 419 16.89 12.36 -10.47
C GLN A 419 15.77 11.80 -11.32
#